data_5942da644f4169f5b79f1007bc776ef0
#
_entry.id   5942da644f4169f5b79f1007bc776ef0
#
_cell.length_a   1.000
_cell.length_b   1.000
_cell.length_c   1.000
_cell.angle_alpha   90.00
_cell.angle_beta   90.00
_cell.angle_gamma   90.00
#
_symmetry.space_group_name_H-M   'P 1'
#
loop_
_entity.id
_entity.type
_entity.pdbx_description
1 polymer ?
#
loop_
_entity_poly.entity_id
_entity_poly.type
_entity_poly.pdbx_seq_one_letter_code
_entity_poly.pdbx_strand_id
1 'polypeptide(L)'
;IDNRKLPGHSLARQNLLADYNGDGQLDVYIADHAIGNHKGIRDSYFLSQADGTLLESSDTHLSASNFQVFDHGAATGDIDGDGDIDVVITDTEKGGKIHCLRNDGTGYLKKRQCGSIFAFGIELADIDNDGDLDLIHAAHEFFNWNGNWKTGVALNNGRGSFSYRRISLPMNAKWGTIPEVSAWDLDADGDQDIVISRAGELYVGTAIEVLENLGNNKFDSKLYELSVAPPSFKTKSEGNEWNTFIEAIKFADVDGDADTDIMLINNGNAKLPPLSYLRNDGGMSFLFVKDGKGSKIKKLSNSAFVRR
;
A
#
# COMPACT_ATOMS: atom_id res chain seq x y z
N ILE A 1 23.21 11.55 -5.20
CA ILE A 1 23.24 10.12 -4.80
C ILE A 1 24.34 9.49 -5.58
N ASP A 2 25.39 9.05 -4.87
CA ASP A 2 26.48 8.31 -5.49
C ASP A 2 25.94 6.95 -5.93
N ASN A 3 25.85 6.70 -7.23
CA ASN A 3 25.35 5.44 -7.83
C ASN A 3 26.22 4.20 -7.49
N ARG A 4 27.09 4.28 -6.50
CA ARG A 4 27.95 3.21 -6.05
C ARG A 4 27.19 2.29 -5.10
N LYS A 5 26.42 1.36 -5.68
CA LYS A 5 25.94 0.12 -5.06
C LYS A 5 24.96 0.31 -3.90
N LEU A 6 23.76 0.70 -4.22
CA LEU A 6 22.62 0.14 -3.47
C LEU A 6 22.75 -1.39 -3.58
N PRO A 7 22.58 -2.15 -2.50
CA PRO A 7 22.53 -3.61 -2.58
C PRO A 7 21.53 -3.99 -3.66
N GLY A 8 21.90 -4.94 -4.51
CA GLY A 8 21.07 -5.31 -5.65
C GLY A 8 19.72 -5.84 -5.19
N HIS A 9 18.68 -5.05 -5.39
CA HIS A 9 17.30 -5.48 -5.20
C HIS A 9 16.87 -6.32 -6.38
N SER A 10 16.23 -7.45 -6.12
CA SER A 10 15.65 -8.23 -7.21
C SER A 10 14.38 -7.58 -7.71
N LEU A 11 13.53 -7.09 -6.82
CA LEU A 11 12.32 -6.32 -7.09
C LEU A 11 11.90 -5.56 -5.83
N ALA A 12 12.34 -4.33 -5.66
CA ALA A 12 11.78 -3.43 -4.66
C ALA A 12 10.28 -3.27 -4.93
N ARG A 13 9.44 -3.64 -3.96
CA ARG A 13 7.99 -3.59 -4.12
C ARG A 13 7.40 -2.33 -3.53
N GLN A 14 7.84 -1.98 -2.33
CA GLN A 14 7.42 -0.76 -1.66
C GLN A 14 8.62 -0.06 -1.02
N ASN A 15 8.61 1.26 -1.12
CA ASN A 15 9.56 2.14 -0.47
C ASN A 15 8.80 2.95 0.58
N LEU A 16 9.15 2.75 1.84
CA LEU A 16 8.56 3.45 2.96
C LEU A 16 9.51 4.56 3.40
N LEU A 17 8.95 5.73 3.64
CA LEU A 17 9.69 6.91 4.08
C LEU A 17 9.13 7.37 5.42
N ALA A 18 9.95 7.40 6.45
CA ALA A 18 9.62 7.92 7.75
C ALA A 18 10.90 8.32 8.49
N ASP A 19 10.77 9.13 9.53
CA ASP A 19 11.83 9.40 10.49
C ASP A 19 11.81 8.28 11.54
N TYR A 20 12.61 7.23 11.31
CA TYR A 20 12.63 6.07 12.21
C TYR A 20 13.51 6.27 13.44
N ASN A 21 14.50 7.16 13.38
CA ASN A 21 15.45 7.39 14.47
C ASN A 21 15.20 8.67 15.26
N GLY A 22 14.14 9.42 14.92
CA GLY A 22 13.74 10.63 15.61
C GLY A 22 14.67 11.83 15.39
N ASP A 23 15.47 11.85 14.31
CA ASP A 23 16.43 12.91 14.03
C ASP A 23 15.87 14.06 13.16
N GLY A 24 14.61 13.96 12.74
CA GLY A 24 13.90 14.94 11.92
C GLY A 24 14.15 14.80 10.42
N GLN A 25 14.85 13.76 9.98
CA GLN A 25 15.09 13.47 8.57
C GLN A 25 14.36 12.18 8.15
N LEU A 26 13.99 12.10 6.87
CA LEU A 26 13.31 10.91 6.36
C LEU A 26 14.32 9.81 6.04
N ASP A 27 14.12 8.68 6.66
CA ASP A 27 14.83 7.43 6.40
C ASP A 27 14.08 6.61 5.35
N VAL A 28 14.70 5.53 4.87
CA VAL A 28 14.15 4.70 3.79
C VAL A 28 14.15 3.23 4.20
N TYR A 29 12.97 2.61 4.24
CA TYR A 29 12.84 1.15 4.29
C TYR A 29 12.35 0.63 2.94
N ILE A 30 12.98 -0.40 2.39
CA ILE A 30 12.64 -1.00 1.11
C ILE A 30 12.27 -2.45 1.33
N ALA A 31 11.00 -2.77 1.12
CA ALA A 31 10.51 -4.14 1.09
C ALA A 31 10.86 -4.80 -0.24
N ASP A 32 11.60 -5.90 -0.21
CA ASP A 32 12.04 -6.63 -1.40
C ASP A 32 11.20 -7.89 -1.63
N HIS A 33 10.63 -7.95 -2.82
CA HIS A 33 9.88 -9.09 -3.29
C HIS A 33 10.82 -10.13 -3.93
N ALA A 34 11.44 -10.96 -3.12
CA ALA A 34 12.32 -12.01 -3.63
C ALA A 34 11.59 -12.94 -4.62
N ILE A 35 11.95 -12.92 -5.90
CA ILE A 35 11.39 -13.80 -6.92
C ILE A 35 12.25 -15.03 -7.14
N GLY A 36 11.59 -16.20 -7.10
CA GLY A 36 12.17 -17.47 -7.49
C GLY A 36 13.19 -18.02 -6.49
N ASN A 37 14.29 -18.59 -6.98
CA ASN A 37 15.33 -19.20 -6.16
C ASN A 37 16.27 -18.19 -5.46
N HIS A 38 15.90 -16.92 -5.40
CA HIS A 38 16.68 -15.88 -4.74
C HIS A 38 16.54 -15.96 -3.22
N LYS A 39 16.97 -17.07 -2.65
CA LYS A 39 17.18 -17.20 -1.21
C LYS A 39 18.32 -16.28 -0.82
N GLY A 40 18.03 -15.22 -0.07
CA GLY A 40 19.05 -14.38 0.50
C GLY A 40 18.95 -12.88 0.24
N ILE A 41 17.95 -12.42 -0.50
CA ILE A 41 17.68 -11.01 -0.62
C ILE A 41 16.81 -10.65 0.59
N ARG A 42 17.29 -9.71 1.37
CA ARG A 42 16.59 -9.15 2.52
C ARG A 42 16.14 -7.74 2.17
N ASP A 43 15.19 -7.24 2.91
CA ASP A 43 14.84 -5.85 2.88
C ASP A 43 16.04 -4.96 3.13
N SER A 44 15.99 -3.75 2.61
CA SER A 44 17.04 -2.76 2.81
C SER A 44 16.54 -1.60 3.64
N TYR A 45 17.40 -1.17 4.55
CA TYR A 45 17.11 -0.09 5.47
C TYR A 45 18.25 0.93 5.47
N PHE A 46 17.89 2.19 5.27
CA PHE A 46 18.84 3.30 5.18
C PHE A 46 18.42 4.39 6.15
N LEU A 47 19.36 4.80 6.99
CA LEU A 47 19.23 5.97 7.83
C LEU A 47 19.84 7.18 7.17
N SER A 48 19.10 8.28 7.13
CA SER A 48 19.54 9.57 6.67
C SER A 48 20.63 10.13 7.57
N GLN A 49 21.57 10.88 6.98
CA GLN A 49 22.64 11.52 7.72
C GLN A 49 22.51 13.05 7.59
N ALA A 50 23.03 13.77 8.55
CA ALA A 50 22.99 15.24 8.59
C ALA A 50 23.59 15.92 7.34
N ASP A 51 24.45 15.23 6.60
CA ASP A 51 25.02 15.71 5.34
C ASP A 51 24.16 15.39 4.10
N GLY A 52 22.96 14.80 4.31
CA GLY A 52 22.04 14.41 3.26
C GLY A 52 22.39 13.08 2.56
N THR A 53 23.34 12.33 3.06
CA THR A 53 23.63 10.98 2.56
C THR A 53 22.76 9.94 3.24
N LEU A 54 22.64 8.75 2.63
CA LEU A 54 21.95 7.59 3.20
C LEU A 54 22.98 6.56 3.64
N LEU A 55 22.92 6.17 4.91
CA LEU A 55 23.72 5.10 5.49
C LEU A 55 22.96 3.78 5.42
N GLU A 56 23.48 2.78 4.74
CA GLU A 56 22.93 1.42 4.76
C GLU A 56 23.05 0.84 6.18
N SER A 57 21.90 0.54 6.78
CA SER A 57 21.77 0.19 8.19
C SER A 57 21.08 -1.16 8.44
N SER A 58 20.81 -1.92 7.40
CA SER A 58 20.10 -3.21 7.53
C SER A 58 20.81 -4.19 8.43
N ASP A 59 22.17 -4.25 8.40
CA ASP A 59 22.95 -5.17 9.24
C ASP A 59 22.98 -4.77 10.71
N THR A 60 22.80 -3.51 11.02
CA THR A 60 22.97 -2.95 12.35
C THR A 60 21.65 -2.63 13.05
N HIS A 61 20.61 -2.31 12.27
CA HIS A 61 19.34 -1.80 12.79
C HIS A 61 18.13 -2.71 12.47
N LEU A 62 18.34 -3.87 11.84
CA LEU A 62 17.29 -4.89 11.71
C LEU A 62 17.62 -6.11 12.59
N SER A 63 16.69 -6.52 13.45
CA SER A 63 16.92 -7.50 14.53
C SER A 63 17.17 -8.92 14.07
N ALA A 64 16.97 -9.26 12.82
CA ALA A 64 17.03 -10.64 12.38
C ALA A 64 17.77 -10.80 11.07
N SER A 65 18.76 -11.68 11.07
CA SER A 65 19.44 -12.15 9.87
C SER A 65 18.54 -12.90 8.87
N ASN A 66 17.30 -13.21 9.23
CA ASN A 66 16.34 -13.99 8.44
C ASN A 66 15.16 -13.13 7.96
N PHE A 67 15.43 -12.00 7.35
CA PHE A 67 14.44 -11.22 6.61
C PHE A 67 14.17 -11.77 5.20
N GLN A 68 14.45 -13.04 4.98
CA GLN A 68 14.14 -13.73 3.74
C GLN A 68 12.66 -14.10 3.73
N VAL A 69 11.81 -13.13 3.44
CA VAL A 69 10.38 -13.32 3.30
C VAL A 69 9.97 -12.86 1.92
N PHE A 70 8.92 -13.43 1.41
CA PHE A 70 8.33 -13.00 0.16
C PHE A 70 7.41 -11.81 0.47
N ASP A 71 8.02 -10.63 0.67
CA ASP A 71 7.32 -9.43 1.04
C ASP A 71 6.60 -8.84 -0.16
N HIS A 72 5.29 -8.84 -0.10
CA HIS A 72 4.46 -8.31 -1.17
C HIS A 72 3.90 -6.93 -0.82
N GLY A 73 3.61 -6.69 0.43
CA GLY A 73 3.10 -5.43 0.93
C GLY A 73 3.86 -4.98 2.17
N ALA A 74 4.06 -3.68 2.30
CA ALA A 74 4.63 -3.05 3.47
C ALA A 74 3.92 -1.72 3.78
N ALA A 75 3.81 -1.38 5.05
CA ALA A 75 3.25 -0.12 5.53
C ALA A 75 4.02 0.37 6.75
N THR A 76 3.94 1.65 7.06
CA THR A 76 4.66 2.26 8.19
C THR A 76 3.75 3.18 9.00
N GLY A 77 3.91 3.17 10.31
CA GLY A 77 3.17 3.97 11.28
C GLY A 77 3.43 3.50 12.71
N ASP A 78 3.06 4.31 13.68
CA ASP A 78 3.08 3.92 15.10
C ASP A 78 1.93 2.94 15.37
N ILE A 79 2.24 1.64 15.47
CA ILE A 79 1.20 0.60 15.62
C ILE A 79 0.95 0.21 17.07
N ASP A 80 1.78 0.66 18.02
CA ASP A 80 1.58 0.30 19.42
C ASP A 80 1.47 1.49 20.39
N GLY A 81 1.40 2.70 19.81
CA GLY A 81 1.10 3.92 20.57
C GLY A 81 2.26 4.41 21.41
N ASP A 82 3.51 4.01 21.12
CA ASP A 82 4.68 4.42 21.87
C ASP A 82 5.36 5.70 21.34
N GLY A 83 4.89 6.18 20.17
CA GLY A 83 5.36 7.39 19.50
C GLY A 83 6.45 7.15 18.47
N ASP A 84 6.95 5.94 18.33
CA ASP A 84 7.98 5.57 17.39
C ASP A 84 7.37 4.95 16.11
N ILE A 85 7.94 5.25 14.96
CA ILE A 85 7.38 4.75 13.70
C ILE A 85 7.87 3.34 13.43
N ASP A 86 6.93 2.41 13.30
CA ASP A 86 7.14 0.99 13.02
C ASP A 86 7.02 0.66 11.53
N VAL A 87 7.34 -0.58 11.17
CA VAL A 87 7.11 -1.15 9.83
C VAL A 87 6.28 -2.43 9.95
N VAL A 88 5.29 -2.58 9.09
CA VAL A 88 4.50 -3.80 8.94
C VAL A 88 4.77 -4.38 7.57
N ILE A 89 5.10 -5.67 7.49
CA ILE A 89 5.35 -6.39 6.24
C ILE A 89 4.53 -7.67 6.14
N THR A 90 4.20 -8.05 4.92
CA THR A 90 3.51 -9.32 4.63
C THR A 90 4.52 -10.40 4.29
N ASP A 91 4.31 -11.62 4.77
CA ASP A 91 5.01 -12.82 4.32
C ASP A 91 4.00 -13.75 3.66
N THR A 92 4.02 -13.81 2.35
CA THR A 92 3.08 -14.64 1.58
C THR A 92 3.51 -16.10 1.48
N GLU A 93 4.70 -16.45 1.98
CA GLU A 93 5.10 -17.85 2.10
C GLU A 93 4.33 -18.55 3.24
N LYS A 94 4.11 -19.86 3.08
CA LYS A 94 3.58 -20.74 4.14
C LYS A 94 2.27 -20.30 4.80
N GLY A 95 1.34 -19.78 4.01
CA GLY A 95 -0.02 -19.54 4.48
C GLY A 95 -0.32 -18.11 4.95
N GLY A 96 0.62 -17.20 4.72
CA GLY A 96 0.46 -15.78 5.02
C GLY A 96 0.70 -15.42 6.49
N LYS A 97 1.61 -14.50 6.69
CA LYS A 97 1.91 -13.91 8.00
C LYS A 97 2.05 -12.42 7.86
N ILE A 98 1.74 -11.73 8.94
CA ILE A 98 2.07 -10.32 9.13
C ILE A 98 3.20 -10.26 10.15
N HIS A 99 4.27 -9.59 9.78
CA HIS A 99 5.36 -9.27 10.67
C HIS A 99 5.37 -7.78 10.97
N CYS A 100 5.46 -7.45 12.26
CA CYS A 100 5.70 -6.11 12.73
C CYS A 100 7.18 -5.98 13.09
N LEU A 101 7.81 -4.96 12.55
CA LEU A 101 9.17 -4.55 12.89
C LEU A 101 9.03 -3.35 13.81
N ARG A 102 9.02 -3.62 15.11
CA ARG A 102 8.84 -2.58 16.10
C ARG A 102 10.12 -1.79 16.29
N ASN A 103 9.98 -0.50 16.21
CA ASN A 103 10.99 0.48 16.52
C ASN A 103 11.19 0.57 18.03
N ASP A 104 12.34 0.99 18.47
CA ASP A 104 12.65 1.29 19.87
C ASP A 104 13.02 2.78 20.08
N GLY A 105 12.66 3.63 19.11
CA GLY A 105 12.95 5.06 19.09
C GLY A 105 14.37 5.41 18.62
N THR A 106 15.22 4.43 18.39
CA THR A 106 16.59 4.64 17.90
C THR A 106 16.78 4.27 16.43
N GLY A 107 15.68 3.89 15.75
CA GLY A 107 15.69 3.32 14.41
C GLY A 107 16.01 1.83 14.39
N TYR A 108 16.14 1.17 15.55
CA TYR A 108 16.33 -0.28 15.59
C TYR A 108 15.00 -1.02 15.47
N LEU A 109 14.81 -1.73 14.36
CA LEU A 109 13.57 -2.42 14.02
C LEU A 109 13.60 -3.89 14.44
N LYS A 110 12.79 -4.26 15.43
CA LYS A 110 12.70 -5.62 15.98
C LYS A 110 11.54 -6.41 15.39
N LYS A 111 11.83 -7.42 14.61
CA LYS A 111 10.84 -8.28 13.94
C LYS A 111 10.12 -9.20 14.90
N ARG A 112 8.79 -9.27 14.79
CA ARG A 112 7.91 -10.24 15.46
C ARG A 112 6.69 -10.53 14.59
N GLN A 113 6.12 -11.72 14.69
CA GLN A 113 4.83 -12.01 14.08
C GLN A 113 3.72 -11.29 14.86
N CYS A 114 2.86 -10.53 14.19
CA CYS A 114 1.76 -9.79 14.78
C CYS A 114 0.39 -10.11 14.17
N GLY A 115 0.35 -10.98 13.16
CA GLY A 115 -0.89 -11.44 12.54
C GLY A 115 -0.67 -12.71 11.71
N SER A 116 -1.79 -13.33 11.32
CA SER A 116 -1.83 -14.48 10.41
C SER A 116 -2.85 -14.18 9.34
N ILE A 117 -2.41 -13.40 8.33
CA ILE A 117 -3.22 -12.91 7.22
C ILE A 117 -2.39 -13.10 5.96
N PHE A 118 -3.01 -13.63 4.91
CA PHE A 118 -2.41 -13.63 3.60
C PHE A 118 -2.83 -12.35 2.87
N ALA A 119 -1.85 -11.52 2.53
CA ALA A 119 -2.10 -10.28 1.81
C ALA A 119 -0.97 -9.97 0.83
N PHE A 120 -1.31 -9.37 -0.30
CA PHE A 120 -0.38 -8.81 -1.27
C PHE A 120 -0.21 -7.30 -1.10
N GLY A 121 -1.29 -6.58 -0.81
CA GLY A 121 -1.28 -5.15 -0.49
C GLY A 121 -1.71 -4.93 0.95
N ILE A 122 -1.07 -4.00 1.64
CA ILE A 122 -1.45 -3.55 2.97
C ILE A 122 -1.33 -2.05 3.09
N GLU A 123 -2.14 -1.50 4.00
CA GLU A 123 -2.13 -0.11 4.39
C GLU A 123 -2.45 0.01 5.88
N LEU A 124 -1.96 1.05 6.54
CA LEU A 124 -2.27 1.38 7.93
C LEU A 124 -3.13 2.65 8.00
N ALA A 125 -4.27 2.56 8.65
CA ALA A 125 -5.16 3.70 8.93
C ALA A 125 -6.04 3.39 10.14
N ASP A 126 -6.45 4.41 10.87
CA ASP A 126 -7.46 4.30 11.93
C ASP A 126 -8.84 4.21 11.29
N ILE A 127 -9.37 2.99 11.18
CA ILE A 127 -10.59 2.69 10.42
C ILE A 127 -11.84 2.73 11.30
N ASP A 128 -11.71 2.44 12.57
CA ASP A 128 -12.84 2.46 13.49
C ASP A 128 -12.83 3.64 14.48
N ASN A 129 -11.91 4.60 14.25
CA ASN A 129 -11.74 5.85 15.01
C ASN A 129 -11.50 5.64 16.51
N ASP A 130 -10.77 4.58 16.85
CA ASP A 130 -10.38 4.31 18.23
C ASP A 130 -9.01 4.89 18.61
N GLY A 131 -8.31 5.48 17.63
CA GLY A 131 -7.01 6.12 17.76
C GLY A 131 -5.84 5.19 17.44
N ASP A 132 -6.09 3.92 17.17
CA ASP A 132 -5.07 2.92 16.84
C ASP A 132 -5.02 2.69 15.33
N LEU A 133 -3.82 2.53 14.74
CA LEU A 133 -3.71 2.22 13.32
C LEU A 133 -4.08 0.76 13.04
N ASP A 134 -5.11 0.55 12.25
CA ASP A 134 -5.57 -0.74 11.77
C ASP A 134 -4.86 -1.17 10.50
N LEU A 135 -4.91 -2.47 10.19
CA LEU A 135 -4.31 -3.04 9.01
C LEU A 135 -5.38 -3.33 7.94
N ILE A 136 -5.45 -2.51 6.92
CA ILE A 136 -6.17 -2.84 5.68
C ILE A 136 -5.33 -3.85 4.93
N HIS A 137 -5.95 -4.94 4.50
CA HIS A 137 -5.24 -6.02 3.80
C HIS A 137 -6.01 -6.52 2.58
N ALA A 138 -5.31 -6.79 1.51
CA ALA A 138 -5.90 -7.27 0.28
C ALA A 138 -5.10 -8.40 -0.34
N ALA A 139 -5.82 -9.39 -0.85
CA ALA A 139 -5.26 -10.52 -1.58
C ALA A 139 -5.95 -10.67 -2.94
N HIS A 140 -5.35 -11.45 -3.84
CA HIS A 140 -6.00 -11.75 -5.11
C HIS A 140 -7.24 -12.60 -4.91
N GLU A 141 -8.40 -12.10 -5.34
CA GLU A 141 -9.71 -12.69 -5.05
C GLU A 141 -10.14 -13.78 -6.04
N PHE A 142 -9.35 -14.04 -7.11
CA PHE A 142 -9.62 -15.12 -8.05
C PHE A 142 -9.36 -16.50 -7.47
N PHE A 143 -8.45 -16.59 -6.52
CA PHE A 143 -7.99 -17.85 -5.99
C PHE A 143 -8.81 -18.24 -4.77
N ASN A 144 -9.68 -19.22 -4.90
CA ASN A 144 -10.41 -19.76 -3.77
C ASN A 144 -9.48 -20.65 -2.90
N TRP A 145 -8.43 -20.04 -2.36
CA TRP A 145 -7.43 -20.73 -1.55
C TRP A 145 -7.92 -20.82 -0.11
N ASN A 146 -8.72 -21.86 0.17
CA ASN A 146 -9.09 -22.30 1.53
C ASN A 146 -9.62 -21.22 2.52
N GLY A 147 -10.27 -20.15 2.03
CA GLY A 147 -11.07 -19.25 2.86
C GLY A 147 -10.32 -18.19 3.69
N ASN A 148 -8.98 -18.18 3.69
CA ASN A 148 -8.19 -17.22 4.47
C ASN A 148 -7.71 -15.98 3.70
N TRP A 149 -8.10 -15.86 2.44
CA TRP A 149 -7.60 -14.85 1.52
C TRP A 149 -8.71 -13.85 1.18
N LYS A 150 -9.15 -13.10 2.17
CA LYS A 150 -10.18 -12.11 1.99
C LYS A 150 -9.58 -10.73 2.10
N THR A 151 -10.01 -9.83 1.23
CA THR A 151 -9.80 -8.41 1.40
C THR A 151 -10.58 -7.94 2.62
N GLY A 152 -9.95 -7.14 3.48
CA GLY A 152 -10.58 -6.73 4.72
C GLY A 152 -9.73 -5.79 5.56
N VAL A 153 -10.20 -5.52 6.75
CA VAL A 153 -9.49 -4.78 7.78
C VAL A 153 -9.28 -5.67 8.99
N ALA A 154 -8.06 -5.73 9.49
CA ALA A 154 -7.74 -6.37 10.75
C ALA A 154 -7.50 -5.28 11.80
N LEU A 155 -8.44 -5.18 12.74
CA LEU A 155 -8.38 -4.16 13.78
C LEU A 155 -7.19 -4.40 14.71
N ASN A 156 -6.53 -3.33 15.06
CA ASN A 156 -5.47 -3.28 16.05
C ASN A 156 -6.07 -3.42 17.47
N ASN A 157 -5.27 -3.67 18.42
CA ASN A 157 -5.61 -3.70 19.84
C ASN A 157 -4.86 -2.65 20.65
N GLY A 158 -4.34 -1.61 19.98
CA GLY A 158 -3.51 -0.56 20.57
C GLY A 158 -2.14 -1.00 21.03
N ARG A 159 -1.70 -2.20 20.61
CA ARG A 159 -0.40 -2.77 20.96
C ARG A 159 0.27 -3.47 19.78
N GLY A 160 -0.10 -3.09 18.55
CA GLY A 160 0.44 -3.65 17.33
C GLY A 160 0.13 -5.13 17.16
N SER A 161 -1.10 -5.55 17.39
CA SER A 161 -1.56 -6.91 17.14
C SER A 161 -2.85 -6.90 16.31
N PHE A 162 -2.79 -7.49 15.11
CA PHE A 162 -3.84 -7.52 14.11
C PHE A 162 -4.58 -8.85 14.03
N SER A 163 -4.59 -9.63 15.10
CA SER A 163 -5.19 -10.98 15.07
C SER A 163 -6.58 -11.08 15.69
N TYR A 164 -7.08 -10.01 16.30
CA TYR A 164 -8.23 -10.09 17.20
C TYR A 164 -9.58 -9.91 16.52
N ARG A 165 -9.77 -8.89 15.69
CA ARG A 165 -11.05 -8.59 15.01
C ARG A 165 -10.79 -8.30 13.55
N ARG A 166 -11.71 -8.75 12.70
CA ARG A 166 -11.62 -8.52 11.24
C ARG A 166 -12.95 -8.05 10.68
N ILE A 167 -12.87 -7.07 9.79
CA ILE A 167 -13.97 -6.60 8.98
C ILE A 167 -13.76 -7.12 7.56
N SER A 168 -14.74 -7.83 7.01
CA SER A 168 -14.67 -8.27 5.61
C SER A 168 -15.15 -7.14 4.70
N LEU A 169 -14.34 -6.80 3.71
CA LEU A 169 -14.72 -5.87 2.66
C LEU A 169 -15.38 -6.60 1.48
N PRO A 170 -16.12 -5.88 0.63
CA PRO A 170 -16.68 -6.43 -0.61
C PRO A 170 -15.61 -7.07 -1.48
N MET A 171 -15.92 -8.17 -2.13
CA MET A 171 -15.04 -8.88 -3.05
C MET A 171 -15.55 -8.76 -4.48
N ASN A 172 -14.65 -8.64 -5.44
CA ASN A 172 -14.99 -8.56 -6.85
C ASN A 172 -14.15 -9.53 -7.69
N ALA A 173 -14.68 -10.72 -7.95
CA ALA A 173 -13.96 -11.77 -8.69
C ALA A 173 -13.60 -11.36 -10.14
N LYS A 174 -14.36 -10.47 -10.79
CA LYS A 174 -14.04 -9.97 -12.13
C LYS A 174 -12.78 -9.09 -12.11
N TRP A 175 -12.63 -8.31 -11.06
CA TRP A 175 -11.54 -7.37 -10.81
C TRP A 175 -10.72 -7.80 -9.59
N GLY A 176 -10.43 -9.07 -9.50
CA GLY A 176 -9.91 -9.72 -8.28
C GLY A 176 -8.39 -9.70 -8.13
N THR A 177 -7.62 -9.11 -9.06
CA THR A 177 -6.21 -8.77 -8.81
C THR A 177 -6.16 -7.43 -8.12
N ILE A 178 -5.51 -7.37 -6.96
CA ILE A 178 -5.38 -6.14 -6.20
C ILE A 178 -3.90 -5.75 -6.12
N PRO A 179 -3.47 -4.76 -6.91
CA PRO A 179 -2.10 -4.24 -6.87
C PRO A 179 -1.81 -3.36 -5.66
N GLU A 180 -2.78 -2.56 -5.23
CA GLU A 180 -2.60 -1.53 -4.20
C GLU A 180 -3.89 -1.33 -3.40
N VAL A 181 -3.73 -0.99 -2.12
CA VAL A 181 -4.78 -0.46 -1.24
C VAL A 181 -4.25 0.81 -0.58
N SER A 182 -5.12 1.77 -0.37
CA SER A 182 -4.79 3.04 0.28
C SER A 182 -5.98 3.53 1.09
N ALA A 183 -5.76 4.39 2.07
CA ALA A 183 -6.81 5.02 2.85
C ALA A 183 -6.63 6.54 2.88
N TRP A 184 -7.76 7.26 2.87
CA TRP A 184 -7.83 8.71 2.97
C TRP A 184 -9.26 9.12 3.33
N ASP A 185 -9.42 10.20 4.08
CA ASP A 185 -10.70 10.85 4.31
C ASP A 185 -11.07 11.67 3.05
N LEU A 186 -11.92 11.09 2.19
CA LEU A 186 -12.20 11.61 0.84
C LEU A 186 -13.35 12.63 0.83
N ASP A 187 -14.23 12.60 1.82
CA ASP A 187 -15.37 13.49 1.91
C ASP A 187 -15.27 14.47 3.11
N ALA A 188 -14.15 14.41 3.82
CA ALA A 188 -13.83 15.27 4.96
C ALA A 188 -14.82 15.15 6.14
N ASP A 189 -15.35 13.94 6.35
CA ASP A 189 -16.24 13.63 7.48
C ASP A 189 -15.47 13.17 8.74
N GLY A 190 -14.19 12.91 8.61
CA GLY A 190 -13.26 12.49 9.66
C GLY A 190 -13.01 10.99 9.68
N ASP A 191 -13.77 10.18 8.94
CA ASP A 191 -13.57 8.74 8.81
C ASP A 191 -12.60 8.44 7.66
N GLN A 192 -11.74 7.41 7.81
CA GLN A 192 -10.84 7.04 6.73
C GLN A 192 -11.53 6.09 5.75
N ASP A 193 -11.63 6.52 4.47
CA ASP A 193 -12.14 5.72 3.37
C ASP A 193 -11.07 4.82 2.78
N ILE A 194 -11.48 3.77 2.09
CA ILE A 194 -10.55 2.81 1.48
C ILE A 194 -10.64 2.89 -0.04
N VAL A 195 -9.48 3.02 -0.69
CA VAL A 195 -9.37 2.98 -2.15
C VAL A 195 -8.54 1.77 -2.57
N ILE A 196 -9.11 0.96 -3.46
CA ILE A 196 -8.50 -0.27 -3.94
C ILE A 196 -8.25 -0.15 -5.44
N SER A 197 -6.99 -0.27 -5.85
CA SER A 197 -6.65 -0.51 -7.25
C SER A 197 -6.96 -1.96 -7.61
N ARG A 198 -7.71 -2.15 -8.69
CA ARG A 198 -8.15 -3.47 -9.14
C ARG A 198 -7.77 -3.71 -10.58
N ALA A 199 -7.41 -4.93 -10.89
CA ALA A 199 -7.20 -5.41 -12.24
C ALA A 199 -7.93 -6.75 -12.43
N GLY A 200 -8.14 -7.12 -13.68
CA GLY A 200 -8.63 -8.44 -14.03
C GLY A 200 -7.57 -9.52 -13.87
N GLU A 201 -7.92 -10.75 -14.24
CA GLU A 201 -6.99 -11.87 -14.23
C GLU A 201 -5.73 -11.55 -15.04
N LEU A 202 -4.58 -12.07 -14.62
CA LEU A 202 -3.25 -11.78 -15.19
C LEU A 202 -2.85 -10.30 -15.19
N TYR A 203 -3.37 -9.51 -14.24
CA TYR A 203 -3.05 -8.08 -14.11
C TYR A 203 -3.43 -7.24 -15.34
N VAL A 204 -4.54 -7.58 -15.98
CA VAL A 204 -5.01 -6.87 -17.18
C VAL A 204 -6.25 -6.07 -16.87
N GLY A 205 -6.28 -4.84 -17.40
CA GLY A 205 -7.37 -3.91 -17.18
C GLY A 205 -7.17 -3.09 -15.90
N THR A 206 -8.04 -2.10 -15.74
CA THR A 206 -7.93 -1.11 -14.67
C THR A 206 -9.30 -0.76 -14.13
N ALA A 207 -9.48 -0.92 -12.85
CA ALA A 207 -10.61 -0.38 -12.12
C ALA A 207 -10.15 0.15 -10.76
N ILE A 208 -10.90 1.09 -10.22
CA ILE A 208 -10.73 1.62 -8.87
C ILE A 208 -12.03 1.35 -8.11
N GLU A 209 -11.91 0.76 -6.96
CA GLU A 209 -13.02 0.66 -6.01
C GLU A 209 -12.79 1.65 -4.88
N VAL A 210 -13.81 2.44 -4.61
CA VAL A 210 -13.86 3.36 -3.47
C VAL A 210 -14.87 2.80 -2.49
N LEU A 211 -14.46 2.65 -1.24
CA LEU A 211 -15.28 2.19 -0.13
C LEU A 211 -15.40 3.34 0.87
N GLU A 212 -16.54 4.02 0.82
CA GLU A 212 -16.90 5.05 1.80
C GLU A 212 -17.11 4.40 3.17
N ASN A 213 -16.43 4.91 4.18
CA ASN A 213 -16.59 4.47 5.56
C ASN A 213 -17.80 5.19 6.18
N LEU A 214 -18.83 4.46 6.51
CA LEU A 214 -20.07 5.00 7.11
C LEU A 214 -20.06 4.90 8.64
N GLY A 215 -18.89 4.66 9.22
CA GLY A 215 -18.75 4.37 10.64
C GLY A 215 -19.33 3.01 11.05
N ASN A 216 -19.05 2.59 12.28
CA ASN A 216 -19.52 1.33 12.84
C ASN A 216 -19.17 0.08 11.98
N ASN A 217 -18.00 0.11 11.33
CA ASN A 217 -17.49 -0.96 10.48
C ASN A 217 -18.37 -1.25 9.24
N LYS A 218 -19.05 -0.25 8.72
CA LYS A 218 -19.88 -0.35 7.52
C LYS A 218 -19.25 0.46 6.39
N PHE A 219 -19.29 -0.11 5.21
CA PHE A 219 -18.77 0.51 4.01
C PHE A 219 -19.81 0.50 2.90
N ASP A 220 -19.92 1.61 2.16
CA ASP A 220 -20.57 1.64 0.85
C ASP A 220 -19.51 1.55 -0.24
N SER A 221 -19.73 0.70 -1.24
CA SER A 221 -18.72 0.39 -2.24
C SER A 221 -19.16 0.85 -3.62
N LYS A 222 -18.30 1.59 -4.30
CA LYS A 222 -18.49 2.02 -5.68
C LYS A 222 -17.29 1.67 -6.54
N LEU A 223 -17.54 0.92 -7.62
CA LEU A 223 -16.51 0.49 -8.57
C LEU A 223 -16.52 1.38 -9.82
N TYR A 224 -15.34 1.91 -10.17
CA TYR A 224 -15.08 2.69 -11.37
C TYR A 224 -14.25 1.85 -12.34
N GLU A 225 -14.87 1.29 -13.38
CA GLU A 225 -14.18 0.55 -14.43
C GLU A 225 -13.57 1.54 -15.43
N LEU A 226 -12.25 1.70 -15.43
CA LEU A 226 -11.52 2.68 -16.25
C LEU A 226 -11.09 2.12 -17.60
N SER A 227 -10.97 0.81 -17.69
CA SER A 227 -10.76 0.08 -18.95
C SER A 227 -11.65 -1.14 -18.99
N VAL A 228 -11.97 -1.60 -20.19
CA VAL A 228 -12.73 -2.84 -20.34
C VAL A 228 -11.89 -3.97 -19.75
N ALA A 229 -12.45 -4.75 -18.81
CA ALA A 229 -11.82 -5.98 -18.38
C ALA A 229 -11.70 -6.88 -19.59
N PRO A 230 -10.50 -7.34 -19.94
CA PRO A 230 -10.36 -8.26 -21.04
C PRO A 230 -11.11 -9.55 -20.72
N PRO A 231 -11.61 -10.26 -21.75
CA PRO A 231 -12.02 -11.63 -21.54
C PRO A 231 -10.86 -12.37 -20.89
N SER A 232 -11.13 -13.28 -19.98
CA SER A 232 -10.11 -14.05 -19.28
C SER A 232 -9.06 -14.59 -20.27
N PHE A 233 -7.82 -14.11 -20.15
CA PHE A 233 -6.72 -14.63 -20.94
C PHE A 233 -6.35 -16.03 -20.44
N LYS A 234 -6.30 -16.99 -21.34
CA LYS A 234 -5.93 -18.36 -21.00
C LYS A 234 -4.43 -18.53 -20.85
N THR A 235 -3.62 -17.67 -21.47
CA THR A 235 -2.15 -17.71 -21.42
C THR A 235 -1.53 -16.32 -21.52
N LYS A 236 -0.32 -16.14 -20.99
CA LYS A 236 0.46 -14.89 -21.11
C LYS A 236 0.76 -14.49 -22.57
N SER A 237 0.74 -15.45 -23.49
CA SER A 237 1.02 -15.22 -24.91
C SER A 237 -0.17 -14.63 -25.67
N GLU A 238 -1.37 -14.67 -25.12
CA GLU A 238 -2.58 -14.16 -25.76
C GLU A 238 -2.79 -12.67 -25.58
N GLY A 239 -2.04 -12.03 -24.67
CA GLY A 239 -2.20 -10.62 -24.35
C GLY A 239 -0.91 -9.81 -24.46
N ASN A 240 -0.84 -8.92 -25.48
CA ASN A 240 0.14 -7.83 -25.48
C ASN A 240 -0.15 -6.77 -24.40
N GLU A 241 -1.11 -7.02 -23.52
CA GLU A 241 -1.63 -6.07 -22.53
C GLU A 241 -1.47 -6.56 -21.10
N TRP A 242 -0.66 -7.59 -20.89
CA TRP A 242 -0.32 -8.06 -19.57
C TRP A 242 0.34 -6.93 -18.77
N ASN A 243 -0.05 -6.78 -17.50
CA ASN A 243 0.51 -5.76 -16.62
C ASN A 243 0.03 -4.32 -16.96
N THR A 244 -1.28 -4.14 -17.19
CA THR A 244 -1.86 -2.80 -17.46
C THR A 244 -2.59 -2.19 -16.26
N PHE A 245 -2.21 -2.56 -15.05
CA PHE A 245 -2.84 -2.13 -13.81
C PHE A 245 -2.30 -0.77 -13.30
N ILE A 246 -3.02 -0.16 -12.37
CA ILE A 246 -2.55 0.97 -11.58
C ILE A 246 -1.68 0.45 -10.43
N GLU A 247 -0.44 0.88 -10.38
CA GLU A 247 0.55 0.39 -9.42
C GLU A 247 0.48 1.11 -8.07
N ALA A 248 0.14 2.40 -8.10
CA ALA A 248 0.01 3.20 -6.88
C ALA A 248 -1.11 4.24 -6.98
N ILE A 249 -1.68 4.56 -5.85
CA ILE A 249 -2.71 5.58 -5.66
C ILE A 249 -2.10 6.71 -4.82
N LYS A 250 -2.41 7.96 -5.18
CA LYS A 250 -2.06 9.15 -4.41
C LYS A 250 -3.27 10.07 -4.32
N PHE A 251 -3.31 10.89 -3.31
CA PHE A 251 -4.40 11.79 -3.02
C PHE A 251 -3.93 13.24 -3.11
N ALA A 252 -4.67 14.09 -3.80
CA ALA A 252 -4.39 15.51 -3.92
C ALA A 252 -5.61 16.24 -4.50
N ASP A 253 -5.76 17.52 -4.21
CA ASP A 253 -6.62 18.45 -4.95
C ASP A 253 -5.94 18.79 -6.29
N VAL A 254 -6.34 18.10 -7.36
CA VAL A 254 -5.70 18.20 -8.67
C VAL A 254 -6.24 19.37 -9.49
N ASP A 255 -7.51 19.71 -9.34
CA ASP A 255 -8.16 20.77 -10.13
C ASP A 255 -8.37 22.08 -9.37
N GLY A 256 -8.16 22.08 -8.06
CA GLY A 256 -8.13 23.28 -7.23
C GLY A 256 -9.48 23.70 -6.66
N ASP A 257 -10.40 22.74 -6.53
CA ASP A 257 -11.75 22.96 -5.98
C ASP A 257 -11.84 22.68 -4.47
N ALA A 258 -10.75 22.22 -3.87
CA ALA A 258 -10.54 21.86 -2.46
C ALA A 258 -11.03 20.45 -2.08
N ASP A 259 -11.60 19.69 -2.96
CA ASP A 259 -11.93 18.29 -2.73
C ASP A 259 -10.72 17.40 -3.03
N THR A 260 -10.61 16.26 -2.34
CA THR A 260 -9.48 15.35 -2.56
C THR A 260 -9.75 14.42 -3.72
N ASP A 261 -8.90 14.50 -4.75
CA ASP A 261 -8.93 13.62 -5.93
C ASP A 261 -8.05 12.38 -5.74
N ILE A 262 -8.33 11.35 -6.53
CA ILE A 262 -7.56 10.10 -6.55
C ILE A 262 -6.65 10.07 -7.80
N MET A 263 -5.37 10.30 -7.60
CA MET A 263 -4.36 10.23 -8.66
C MET A 263 -3.96 8.79 -8.94
N LEU A 264 -3.88 8.45 -10.23
CA LEU A 264 -3.59 7.09 -10.68
C LEU A 264 -2.15 7.01 -11.24
N ILE A 265 -1.29 6.33 -10.50
CA ILE A 265 0.10 6.11 -10.91
C ILE A 265 0.18 4.74 -11.59
N ASN A 266 0.39 4.75 -12.90
CA ASN A 266 0.51 3.52 -13.67
C ASN A 266 1.97 3.04 -13.76
N ASN A 267 2.16 1.75 -14.01
CA ASN A 267 3.49 1.14 -14.15
C ASN A 267 4.14 1.36 -15.54
N GLY A 268 3.64 2.32 -16.31
CA GLY A 268 4.10 2.59 -17.67
C GLY A 268 3.52 1.69 -18.75
N ASN A 269 2.90 0.56 -18.39
CA ASN A 269 2.22 -0.34 -19.31
C ASN A 269 0.71 -0.10 -19.38
N ALA A 270 0.12 0.49 -18.32
CA ALA A 270 -1.27 0.94 -18.39
C ALA A 270 -1.41 2.02 -19.48
N LYS A 271 -2.33 1.81 -20.40
CA LYS A 271 -2.57 2.75 -21.52
C LYS A 271 -3.35 3.99 -21.06
N LEU A 272 -3.05 4.47 -19.86
CA LEU A 272 -3.59 5.70 -19.33
C LEU A 272 -2.59 6.84 -19.55
N PRO A 273 -3.03 8.02 -19.92
CA PRO A 273 -2.18 9.21 -19.94
C PRO A 273 -1.56 9.49 -18.56
N PRO A 274 -0.38 10.12 -18.50
CA PRO A 274 0.38 10.31 -17.26
C PRO A 274 -0.34 11.07 -16.14
N LEU A 275 -1.37 11.84 -16.44
CA LEU A 275 -2.15 12.62 -15.47
C LEU A 275 -3.62 12.16 -15.44
N SER A 276 -3.84 10.85 -15.42
CA SER A 276 -5.18 10.31 -15.21
C SER A 276 -5.53 10.29 -13.74
N TYR A 277 -6.74 10.69 -13.39
CA TYR A 277 -7.21 10.72 -12.01
C TYR A 277 -8.73 10.57 -11.95
N LEU A 278 -9.23 10.21 -10.78
CA LEU A 278 -10.65 10.30 -10.46
C LEU A 278 -10.86 11.63 -9.73
N ARG A 279 -11.54 12.56 -10.41
CA ARG A 279 -11.92 13.84 -9.84
C ARG A 279 -13.06 13.64 -8.87
N ASN A 280 -12.90 14.15 -7.66
CA ASN A 280 -13.96 14.24 -6.68
C ASN A 280 -14.78 15.51 -6.96
N ASP A 281 -16.10 15.37 -7.12
CA ASP A 281 -17.02 16.50 -7.28
C ASP A 281 -17.84 16.71 -5.97
N GLY A 282 -17.31 16.22 -4.84
CA GLY A 282 -17.98 16.19 -3.53
C GLY A 282 -18.93 15.01 -3.34
N GLY A 283 -19.19 14.64 -2.08
CA GLY A 283 -20.16 13.60 -1.72
C GLY A 283 -19.84 12.23 -2.30
N MET A 284 -18.57 11.84 -2.32
CA MET A 284 -18.08 10.53 -2.80
C MET A 284 -18.49 10.22 -4.25
N SER A 285 -18.60 11.26 -5.08
CA SER A 285 -18.93 11.13 -6.50
C SER A 285 -17.73 11.46 -7.37
N PHE A 286 -17.16 10.46 -8.01
CA PHE A 286 -15.93 10.59 -8.78
C PHE A 286 -16.18 10.54 -10.29
N LEU A 287 -15.50 11.43 -11.03
CA LEU A 287 -15.47 11.46 -12.47
C LEU A 287 -14.06 11.10 -12.98
N PHE A 288 -13.97 10.10 -13.87
CA PHE A 288 -12.68 9.75 -14.46
C PHE A 288 -12.21 10.81 -15.47
N VAL A 289 -11.09 11.45 -15.17
CA VAL A 289 -10.39 12.39 -16.05
C VAL A 289 -9.19 11.69 -16.69
N LYS A 290 -9.28 11.42 -17.98
CA LYS A 290 -8.29 10.60 -18.70
C LYS A 290 -7.00 11.34 -19.06
N ASP A 291 -7.03 12.66 -19.18
CA ASP A 291 -5.85 13.48 -19.50
C ASP A 291 -5.96 14.80 -18.79
N GLY A 292 -5.28 14.93 -17.67
CA GLY A 292 -5.24 16.15 -16.85
C GLY A 292 -4.38 17.28 -17.44
N LYS A 293 -4.01 17.23 -18.73
CA LYS A 293 -3.28 18.33 -19.38
C LYS A 293 -4.06 19.64 -19.27
N GLY A 294 -3.53 20.56 -18.50
CA GLY A 294 -4.18 21.86 -18.22
C GLY A 294 -4.74 21.98 -16.79
N SER A 295 -4.85 20.90 -16.05
CA SER A 295 -5.07 20.95 -14.60
C SER A 295 -3.93 21.72 -13.95
N LYS A 296 -4.26 22.79 -13.24
CA LYS A 296 -3.28 23.53 -12.44
C LYS A 296 -3.05 22.73 -11.16
N ILE A 297 -2.23 21.69 -11.24
CA ILE A 297 -1.79 20.97 -10.04
C ILE A 297 -1.19 22.02 -9.12
N LYS A 298 -1.96 22.48 -8.15
CA LYS A 298 -1.43 23.25 -7.04
C LYS A 298 -0.47 22.30 -6.33
N LYS A 299 0.80 22.73 -6.33
CA LYS A 299 1.95 22.11 -5.69
C LYS A 299 1.53 21.05 -4.69
N LEU A 300 1.74 19.78 -5.01
CA LEU A 300 1.60 18.68 -4.05
C LEU A 300 2.25 19.16 -2.75
N SER A 301 1.47 19.37 -1.71
CA SER A 301 2.05 19.71 -0.42
C SER A 301 2.90 18.51 -0.03
N ASN A 302 4.15 18.75 0.38
CA ASN A 302 5.02 17.68 0.88
C ASN A 302 4.38 16.88 2.04
N SER A 303 3.31 17.42 2.65
CA SER A 303 2.48 16.75 3.65
C SER A 303 1.72 15.52 3.13
N ALA A 304 1.51 15.37 1.83
CA ALA A 304 0.90 14.16 1.26
C ALA A 304 1.84 12.94 1.27
N PHE A 305 3.11 13.13 1.59
CA PHE A 305 4.10 12.05 1.66
C PHE A 305 4.56 11.72 3.08
N VAL A 306 4.21 12.56 4.05
CA VAL A 306 4.58 12.34 5.45
C VAL A 306 3.30 11.92 6.19
N ARG A 307 3.10 10.63 6.34
CA ARG A 307 2.11 10.13 7.29
C ARG A 307 2.65 10.41 8.68
N ARG A 308 1.88 11.19 9.44
CA ARG A 308 2.11 11.34 10.87
C ARG A 308 1.50 10.17 11.59
#